data_3f7f69be655e8abd9fda2e892f151a1f
#
_entry.id   3f7f69be655e8abd9fda2e892f151a1f
#
_cell.length_a   1.000
_cell.length_b   1.000
_cell.length_c   1.000
_cell.angle_alpha   90.00
_cell.angle_beta   90.00
_cell.angle_gamma   90.00
#
_symmetry.space_group_name_H-M   'P 1'
#
loop_
_entity.id
_entity.type
_entity.pdbx_description
1 polymer ?
#
loop_
_entity_poly.entity_id
_entity_poly.type
_entity_poly.pdbx_seq_one_letter_code
_entity_poly.pdbx_strand_id
1 'polypeptide(L)'
;MATKVKLIPPKDGKAIALRGNKILVPDNPIIPFIEGDGIGIDIWPAAQRVMDAAVAKTYEGTKRIAWFEVYAGEKANRVYGKEIWLPEDTVKIIQKYRVSIKGPLTTPVGGGFRSLNVTLRQV
;
A
#
# COMPACT_ATOMS: atom_id res chain seq x y z
N MET A 1 -18.57 -15.35 9.50
CA MET A 1 -17.88 -14.32 10.28
C MET A 1 -16.71 -13.77 9.45
N ALA A 2 -16.62 -12.46 9.31
CA ALA A 2 -15.45 -11.86 8.68
C ALA A 2 -14.24 -12.09 9.59
N THR A 3 -13.16 -12.66 9.04
CA THR A 3 -11.90 -12.80 9.75
C THR A 3 -11.35 -11.41 10.03
N LYS A 4 -11.17 -11.08 11.30
CA LYS A 4 -10.60 -9.78 11.69
C LYS A 4 -9.10 -9.80 11.36
N VAL A 5 -8.75 -9.23 10.24
CA VAL A 5 -7.35 -9.09 9.82
C VAL A 5 -6.74 -7.93 10.59
N LYS A 6 -5.61 -8.18 11.23
CA LYS A 6 -4.85 -7.17 11.95
C LYS A 6 -3.63 -6.78 11.13
N LEU A 7 -3.65 -5.56 10.60
CA LEU A 7 -2.50 -5.00 9.88
C LEU A 7 -1.56 -4.34 10.89
N ILE A 8 -0.31 -4.79 10.89
CA ILE A 8 0.72 -4.31 11.82
C ILE A 8 1.79 -3.56 11.03
N PRO A 9 1.99 -2.25 11.30
CA PRO A 9 3.05 -1.50 10.64
C PRO A 9 4.44 -2.07 10.95
N PRO A 10 5.42 -1.93 10.03
CA PRO A 10 6.79 -2.32 10.30
C PRO A 10 7.35 -1.60 11.52
N LYS A 11 7.93 -2.35 12.47
CA LYS A 11 8.48 -1.80 13.72
C LYS A 11 9.71 -0.92 13.50
N ASP A 12 10.42 -1.16 12.40
CA ASP A 12 11.64 -0.46 12.02
C ASP A 12 11.41 0.75 11.11
N GLY A 13 10.15 1.11 10.89
CA GLY A 13 9.76 2.25 10.09
C GLY A 13 9.12 3.36 10.91
N LYS A 14 9.13 4.57 10.34
CA LYS A 14 8.46 5.75 10.90
C LYS A 14 7.55 6.38 9.86
N ALA A 15 6.43 6.92 10.32
CA ALA A 15 5.49 7.60 9.42
C ALA A 15 6.08 8.89 8.85
N ILE A 16 5.79 9.16 7.59
CA ILE A 16 6.00 10.48 6.99
C ILE A 16 5.06 11.45 7.70
N ALA A 17 5.58 12.56 8.19
CA ALA A 17 4.83 13.55 8.96
C ALA A 17 4.64 14.84 8.18
N LEU A 18 3.63 15.60 8.57
CA LEU A 18 3.38 16.94 8.06
C LEU A 18 3.49 17.92 9.22
N ARG A 19 4.38 18.90 9.11
CA ARG A 19 4.53 19.97 10.07
C ARG A 19 4.28 21.31 9.38
N GLY A 20 3.11 21.91 9.61
CA GLY A 20 2.67 23.04 8.79
C GLY A 20 2.55 22.63 7.33
N ASN A 21 3.24 23.32 6.44
CA ASN A 21 3.27 23.01 5.01
C ASN A 21 4.48 22.16 4.58
N LYS A 22 5.27 21.67 5.55
CA LYS A 22 6.45 20.87 5.26
C LYS A 22 6.18 19.38 5.47
N ILE A 23 6.55 18.58 4.49
CA ILE A 23 6.56 17.12 4.60
C ILE A 23 7.89 16.72 5.20
N LEU A 24 7.83 15.99 6.32
CA LEU A 24 9.01 15.46 7.00
C LEU A 24 9.14 13.98 6.70
N VAL A 25 10.18 13.61 5.96
CA VAL A 25 10.45 12.24 5.57
C VAL A 25 11.57 11.68 6.46
N PRO A 26 11.30 10.66 7.29
CA PRO A 26 12.34 10.03 8.10
C PRO A 26 13.29 9.20 7.23
N ASP A 27 14.40 8.74 7.81
CA ASP A 27 15.38 7.91 7.10
C ASP A 27 14.83 6.53 6.74
N ASN A 28 13.80 6.08 7.44
CA ASN A 28 13.14 4.80 7.26
C ASN A 28 11.62 4.98 7.12
N PRO A 29 11.14 5.68 6.08
CA PRO A 29 9.71 5.97 5.95
C PRO A 29 8.89 4.70 5.74
N ILE A 30 7.73 4.63 6.40
CA ILE A 30 6.73 3.60 6.13
C ILE A 30 5.96 4.01 4.88
N ILE A 31 6.03 3.18 3.84
CA ILE A 31 5.26 3.37 2.62
C ILE A 31 4.32 2.18 2.44
N PRO A 32 3.00 2.38 2.61
CA PRO A 32 2.02 1.35 2.30
C PRO A 32 2.05 0.99 0.82
N PHE A 33 1.85 -0.27 0.52
CA PHE A 33 1.72 -0.72 -0.87
C PHE A 33 0.59 -1.72 -1.05
N ILE A 34 0.01 -1.69 -2.23
CA ILE A 34 -0.93 -2.68 -2.70
C ILE A 34 -0.26 -3.41 -3.85
N GLU A 35 0.02 -4.70 -3.69
CA GLU A 35 0.63 -5.51 -4.74
C GLU A 35 -0.20 -5.51 -6.02
N GLY A 36 -1.52 -5.60 -5.85
CA GLY A 36 -2.46 -5.62 -6.96
C GLY A 36 -2.79 -7.02 -7.43
N ASP A 37 -3.63 -7.07 -8.47
CA ASP A 37 -4.15 -8.29 -9.05
C ASP A 37 -3.48 -8.58 -10.40
N GLY A 38 -3.75 -9.75 -10.96
CA GLY A 38 -3.21 -10.14 -12.24
C GLY A 38 -1.69 -10.05 -12.31
N ILE A 39 -1.18 -9.17 -13.17
CA ILE A 39 0.27 -8.96 -13.34
C ILE A 39 0.94 -8.27 -12.15
N GLY A 40 0.18 -7.75 -11.19
CA GLY A 40 0.70 -7.09 -10.01
C GLY A 40 1.62 -7.98 -9.18
N ILE A 41 1.32 -9.28 -9.10
CA ILE A 41 2.13 -10.26 -8.36
C ILE A 41 3.53 -10.46 -8.98
N ASP A 42 3.69 -10.18 -10.26
CA ASP A 42 4.97 -10.27 -10.96
C ASP A 42 5.70 -8.93 -10.96
N ILE A 43 4.96 -7.84 -11.19
CA ILE A 43 5.52 -6.48 -11.29
C ILE A 43 6.01 -5.98 -9.94
N TRP A 44 5.24 -6.18 -8.87
CA TRP A 44 5.57 -5.59 -7.58
C TRP A 44 6.91 -6.07 -7.01
N PRO A 45 7.22 -7.37 -6.95
CA PRO A 45 8.52 -7.81 -6.44
C PRO A 45 9.70 -7.23 -7.23
N ALA A 46 9.57 -7.11 -8.54
CA ALA A 46 10.60 -6.50 -9.38
C ALA A 46 10.75 -5.00 -9.08
N ALA A 47 9.65 -4.27 -8.98
CA ALA A 47 9.65 -2.84 -8.66
C ALA A 47 10.24 -2.58 -7.28
N GLN A 48 9.88 -3.37 -6.28
CA GLN A 48 10.40 -3.26 -4.92
C GLN A 48 11.92 -3.44 -4.89
N ARG A 49 12.44 -4.45 -5.59
CA ARG A 49 13.88 -4.70 -5.67
C ARG A 49 14.64 -3.52 -6.30
N VAL A 50 14.09 -2.94 -7.35
CA VAL A 50 14.69 -1.78 -8.02
C VAL A 50 14.70 -0.56 -7.09
N MET A 51 13.58 -0.27 -6.43
CA MET A 51 13.49 0.85 -5.50
C MET A 51 14.42 0.68 -4.29
N ASP A 52 14.46 -0.50 -3.69
CA ASP A 52 15.34 -0.79 -2.56
C ASP A 52 16.82 -0.65 -2.95
N ALA A 53 17.20 -1.16 -4.11
CA ALA A 53 18.57 -1.04 -4.62
C ALA A 53 18.95 0.42 -4.93
N ALA A 54 18.03 1.19 -5.50
CA ALA A 54 18.26 2.61 -5.78
C ALA A 54 18.45 3.42 -4.50
N VAL A 55 17.65 3.18 -3.47
CA VAL A 55 17.77 3.83 -2.17
C VAL A 55 19.07 3.45 -1.49
N ALA A 56 19.41 2.17 -1.47
CA ALA A 56 20.67 1.69 -0.88
C ALA A 56 21.89 2.31 -1.56
N LYS A 57 21.88 2.40 -2.89
CA LYS A 57 22.96 3.01 -3.65
C LYS A 57 23.08 4.52 -3.43
N THR A 58 21.95 5.22 -3.45
CA THR A 58 21.91 6.69 -3.33
C THR A 58 22.34 7.16 -1.95
N TYR A 59 21.93 6.46 -0.91
CA TYR A 59 22.15 6.85 0.49
C TYR A 59 23.19 5.98 1.21
N GLU A 60 23.91 5.15 0.48
CA GLU A 60 24.97 4.28 1.01
C GLU A 60 24.53 3.44 2.23
N GLY A 61 23.28 2.96 2.19
CA GLY A 61 22.70 2.14 3.26
C GLY A 61 22.22 2.90 4.49
N THR A 62 22.32 4.24 4.51
CA THR A 62 21.89 5.06 5.66
C THR A 62 20.39 5.28 5.72
N LYS A 63 19.68 5.06 4.61
CA LYS A 63 18.22 5.17 4.50
C LYS A 63 17.64 3.95 3.83
N ARG A 64 16.40 3.62 4.18
CA ARG A 64 15.65 2.54 3.53
C ARG A 64 14.16 2.75 3.69
N ILE A 65 13.39 2.18 2.75
CA ILE A 65 11.94 2.20 2.82
C ILE A 65 11.47 1.03 3.68
N ALA A 66 10.59 1.31 4.63
CA ALA A 66 9.88 0.29 5.39
C ALA A 66 8.52 0.01 4.73
N TRP A 67 8.46 -1.04 3.94
CA TRP A 67 7.26 -1.41 3.18
C TRP A 67 6.17 -1.97 4.08
N PHE A 68 4.94 -1.51 3.87
CA PHE A 68 3.77 -1.94 4.63
C PHE A 68 2.68 -2.43 3.68
N GLU A 69 2.50 -3.75 3.56
CA GLU A 69 1.48 -4.30 2.68
C GLU A 69 0.08 -4.03 3.21
N VAL A 70 -0.78 -3.49 2.33
CA VAL A 70 -2.21 -3.35 2.53
C VAL A 70 -2.94 -3.99 1.33
N TYR A 71 -4.22 -4.24 1.45
CA TYR A 71 -4.93 -5.08 0.51
C TYR A 71 -6.07 -4.34 -0.16
N ALA A 72 -6.26 -4.61 -1.45
CA ALA A 72 -7.40 -4.19 -2.24
C ALA A 72 -7.59 -5.18 -3.40
N GLY A 73 -8.77 -5.19 -4.00
CA GLY A 73 -9.10 -6.05 -5.13
C GLY A 73 -9.26 -7.52 -4.75
N GLU A 74 -8.89 -8.41 -5.64
CA GLU A 74 -9.03 -9.87 -5.43
C GLU A 74 -8.23 -10.38 -4.23
N LYS A 75 -7.04 -9.82 -4.02
CA LYS A 75 -6.22 -10.21 -2.86
C LYS A 75 -6.91 -9.87 -1.55
N ALA A 76 -7.63 -8.74 -1.48
CA ALA A 76 -8.42 -8.39 -0.30
C ALA A 76 -9.53 -9.41 -0.04
N ASN A 77 -10.19 -9.89 -1.09
CA ASN A 77 -11.18 -10.96 -0.95
C ASN A 77 -10.59 -12.25 -0.34
N ARG A 78 -9.38 -12.60 -0.73
CA ARG A 78 -8.70 -13.79 -0.20
C ARG A 78 -8.30 -13.63 1.26
N VAL A 79 -7.88 -12.43 1.65
CA VAL A 79 -7.37 -12.14 3.00
C VAL A 79 -8.49 -11.81 3.98
N TYR A 80 -9.47 -11.01 3.57
CA TYR A 80 -10.56 -10.53 4.45
C TYR A 80 -11.84 -11.34 4.33
N GLY A 81 -12.02 -12.07 3.23
CA GLY A 81 -13.25 -12.80 2.91
C GLY A 81 -13.95 -12.25 1.68
N LYS A 82 -14.92 -13.02 1.16
CA LYS A 82 -15.68 -12.65 -0.04
C LYS A 82 -16.39 -11.30 0.12
N GLU A 83 -16.50 -10.59 -0.97
CA GLU A 83 -17.19 -9.29 -1.08
C GLU A 83 -16.42 -8.09 -0.48
N ILE A 84 -15.25 -8.31 0.10
CA ILE A 84 -14.44 -7.20 0.61
C ILE A 84 -13.35 -6.86 -0.41
N TRP A 85 -13.64 -5.88 -1.26
CA TRP A 85 -12.75 -5.45 -2.34
C TRP A 85 -11.86 -4.27 -1.96
N LEU A 86 -12.33 -3.43 -1.06
CA LEU A 86 -11.56 -2.30 -0.53
C LEU A 86 -11.79 -2.21 0.98
N PRO A 87 -10.95 -2.88 1.78
CA PRO A 87 -11.07 -2.79 3.23
C PRO A 87 -10.94 -1.36 3.74
N GLU A 88 -11.74 -1.00 4.72
CA GLU A 88 -11.69 0.32 5.35
C GLU A 88 -10.32 0.61 5.96
N ASP A 89 -9.68 -0.41 6.52
CA ASP A 89 -8.33 -0.30 7.08
C ASP A 89 -7.30 0.13 6.03
N THR A 90 -7.43 -0.37 4.80
CA THR A 90 -6.54 0.01 3.70
C THR A 90 -6.63 1.50 3.42
N VAL A 91 -7.86 2.04 3.32
CA VAL A 91 -8.08 3.48 3.09
C VAL A 91 -7.51 4.31 4.23
N LYS A 92 -7.79 3.94 5.47
CA LYS A 92 -7.27 4.64 6.66
C LYS A 92 -5.74 4.65 6.71
N ILE A 93 -5.11 3.53 6.38
CA ILE A 93 -3.65 3.41 6.37
C ILE A 93 -3.03 4.29 5.28
N ILE A 94 -3.58 4.26 4.07
CA ILE A 94 -3.12 5.10 2.96
C ILE A 94 -3.20 6.59 3.35
N GLN A 95 -4.31 7.02 3.92
CA GLN A 95 -4.47 8.40 4.38
C GLN A 95 -3.50 8.77 5.50
N LYS A 96 -3.32 7.87 6.47
CA LYS A 96 -2.44 8.09 7.62
C LYS A 96 -0.98 8.26 7.19
N TYR A 97 -0.50 7.40 6.29
CA TYR A 97 0.91 7.38 5.89
C TYR A 97 1.22 8.28 4.69
N ARG A 98 0.22 8.90 4.07
CA ARG A 98 0.30 9.99 3.08
C ARG A 98 0.83 9.62 1.70
N VAL A 99 1.81 8.74 1.61
CA VAL A 99 2.40 8.27 0.36
C VAL A 99 2.22 6.76 0.28
N SER A 100 1.72 6.28 -0.82
CA SER A 100 1.54 4.84 -1.05
C SER A 100 1.79 4.50 -2.52
N ILE A 101 2.04 3.23 -2.76
CA ILE A 101 2.18 2.69 -4.12
C ILE A 101 1.12 1.61 -4.30
N LYS A 102 0.42 1.66 -5.43
CA LYS A 102 -0.56 0.61 -5.74
C LYS A 102 -0.29 -0.02 -7.10
N GLY A 103 -0.41 -1.33 -7.13
CA GLY A 103 -0.45 -2.11 -8.36
C GLY A 103 -1.82 -2.07 -9.04
N PRO A 104 -1.99 -2.78 -10.17
CA PRO A 104 -3.25 -2.85 -10.88
C PRO A 104 -4.32 -3.56 -10.06
N LEU A 105 -5.56 -3.10 -10.14
CA LEU A 105 -6.68 -3.68 -9.42
C LEU A 105 -7.78 -4.10 -10.38
N THR A 106 -8.33 -5.29 -10.13
CA THR A 106 -9.53 -5.78 -10.80
C THR A 106 -10.76 -5.25 -10.07
N THR A 107 -11.66 -4.61 -10.80
CA THR A 107 -12.97 -4.23 -10.28
C THR A 107 -13.98 -5.28 -10.69
N PRO A 108 -14.84 -5.75 -9.78
CA PRO A 108 -15.86 -6.73 -10.14
C PRO A 108 -16.78 -6.19 -11.22
N VAL A 109 -17.08 -7.03 -12.21
CA VAL A 109 -17.97 -6.71 -13.31
C VAL A 109 -19.41 -6.95 -12.90
N GLY A 110 -20.30 -5.98 -13.11
CA GLY A 110 -21.70 -6.04 -12.72
C GLY A 110 -21.96 -5.51 -11.30
N GLY A 111 -23.19 -5.19 -11.00
CA GLY A 111 -23.59 -4.75 -9.65
C GLY A 111 -23.30 -3.29 -9.29
N GLY A 112 -22.95 -2.45 -10.25
CA GLY A 112 -22.82 -1.00 -10.02
C GLY A 112 -21.60 -0.58 -9.21
N PHE A 113 -20.57 -1.40 -9.16
CA PHE A 113 -19.34 -1.06 -8.46
C PHE A 113 -18.55 0.04 -9.17
N ARG A 114 -18.18 1.05 -8.41
CA ARG A 114 -17.22 2.05 -8.88
C ARG A 114 -15.83 1.43 -8.97
N SER A 115 -15.05 1.83 -9.98
CA SER A 115 -13.67 1.36 -10.11
C SER A 115 -12.87 1.62 -8.82
N LEU A 116 -12.26 0.56 -8.28
CA LEU A 116 -11.39 0.65 -7.10
C LEU A 116 -10.22 1.60 -7.34
N ASN A 117 -9.69 1.61 -8.56
CA ASN A 117 -8.61 2.50 -8.95
C ASN A 117 -9.03 3.97 -8.87
N VAL A 118 -10.24 4.28 -9.30
CA VAL A 118 -10.79 5.64 -9.22
C VAL A 118 -11.04 6.03 -7.77
N THR A 119 -11.63 5.15 -6.99
CA THR A 119 -11.91 5.41 -5.58
C THR A 119 -10.63 5.75 -4.81
N LEU A 120 -9.58 4.95 -4.98
CA LEU A 120 -8.30 5.17 -4.29
C LEU A 120 -7.58 6.46 -4.69
N ARG A 121 -7.88 7.02 -5.87
CA ARG A 121 -7.33 8.32 -6.29
C ARG A 121 -8.07 9.52 -5.69
N GLN A 122 -9.23 9.30 -5.11
CA GLN A 122 -10.11 10.36 -4.61
C GLN A 122 -10.23 10.43 -3.09
N VAL A 123 -9.60 9.51 -2.37
CA VAL A 123 -9.63 9.44 -0.89
C VAL A 123 -8.42 10.05 -0.21
#